data_ff7e40fda0418c09e713f13602fc238c
#
_entry.id   ff7e40fda0418c09e713f13602fc238c
#
_cell.length_a   1.000
_cell.length_b   1.000
_cell.length_c   1.000
_cell.angle_alpha   90.00
_cell.angle_beta   90.00
_cell.angle_gamma   90.00
#
_symmetry.space_group_name_H-M   'P 1'
#
loop_
_entity.id
_entity.type
_entity.pdbx_description
1 polymer ?
#
loop_
_entity_poly.entity_id
_entity_poly.type
_entity_poly.pdbx_seq_one_letter_code
_entity_poly.pdbx_strand_id
1 'polypeptide(L)'
;MCCTEVDCYVHVCDIIELIQSIPHGQVTAEDIDAAVDKLLSKALDAHWHRYIGPKWHWMVHLGDQLRRFKRFVRALLSCFVHERKHKVIKRFGELHRSTRSMEEGILSDVTLQHLHDLEPVDKFDRSPKLLNPTTTCRAAVAHKLRAIAAIPDGIPVIASRRARCHDMEVCHVRDVVLYCGHGGGLVVGQVWFFFQYECNPPLALIECWPTVSKEPASGSATVQMDQRDVIITPASDIMCALVYKRRQDGNANVLVPTLYRAQI
;
A
#
# COMPACT_ATOMS: atom_id res chain seq x y z
N MET A 1 -21.90 13.06 -3.87
CA MET A 1 -21.09 13.21 -2.64
C MET A 1 -20.80 14.70 -2.46
N CYS A 2 -21.13 15.27 -1.32
CA CYS A 2 -20.84 16.66 -1.01
C CYS A 2 -19.31 16.84 -0.83
N CYS A 3 -18.74 18.02 -1.13
CA CYS A 3 -17.29 18.25 -0.99
C CYS A 3 -16.80 17.95 0.43
N THR A 4 -17.58 18.28 1.46
CA THR A 4 -17.27 18.02 2.87
C THR A 4 -17.15 16.53 3.23
N GLU A 5 -17.92 15.65 2.59
CA GLU A 5 -17.83 14.21 2.82
C GLU A 5 -16.54 13.62 2.21
N VAL A 6 -16.14 14.14 1.05
CA VAL A 6 -14.86 13.78 0.43
C VAL A 6 -13.68 14.21 1.31
N ASP A 7 -13.75 15.43 1.86
CA ASP A 7 -12.73 15.95 2.76
C ASP A 7 -12.60 15.08 4.02
N CYS A 8 -13.72 14.66 4.62
CA CYS A 8 -13.69 13.73 5.76
C CYS A 8 -12.97 12.42 5.40
N TYR A 9 -13.27 11.85 4.22
CA TYR A 9 -12.63 10.62 3.79
C TYR A 9 -11.12 10.79 3.59
N VAL A 10 -10.69 11.91 2.99
CA VAL A 10 -9.26 12.24 2.82
C VAL A 10 -8.57 12.30 4.18
N HIS A 11 -9.17 12.97 5.18
CA HIS A 11 -8.58 13.05 6.52
C HIS A 11 -8.54 11.71 7.26
N VAL A 12 -9.50 10.81 7.01
CA VAL A 12 -9.40 9.43 7.52
C VAL A 12 -8.18 8.71 6.91
N CYS A 13 -7.98 8.86 5.59
CA CYS A 13 -6.81 8.30 4.93
C CYS A 13 -5.50 8.88 5.49
N ASP A 14 -5.44 10.20 5.69
CA ASP A 14 -4.27 10.87 6.30
C ASP A 14 -3.94 10.29 7.69
N ILE A 15 -4.94 10.08 8.54
CA ILE A 15 -4.73 9.47 9.87
C ILE A 15 -4.23 8.03 9.76
N ILE A 16 -4.79 7.23 8.84
CA ILE A 16 -4.34 5.85 8.63
C ILE A 16 -2.87 5.83 8.17
N GLU A 17 -2.48 6.71 7.26
CA GLU A 17 -1.11 6.83 6.78
C GLU A 17 -0.15 7.27 7.89
N LEU A 18 -0.55 8.26 8.72
CA LEU A 18 0.23 8.66 9.89
C LEU A 18 0.46 7.48 10.84
N ILE A 19 -0.60 6.72 11.14
CA ILE A 19 -0.50 5.52 12.00
C ILE A 19 0.46 4.48 11.39
N GLN A 20 0.40 4.26 10.08
CA GLN A 20 1.30 3.33 9.39
C GLN A 20 2.75 3.82 9.38
N SER A 21 2.97 5.14 9.42
CA SER A 21 4.29 5.76 9.42
C SER A 21 4.95 5.85 10.81
N ILE A 22 4.19 5.61 11.90
CA ILE A 22 4.72 5.61 13.28
C ILE A 22 5.94 4.68 13.45
N PRO A 23 5.97 3.44 12.91
CA PRO A 23 7.14 2.56 13.04
C PRO A 23 8.43 3.12 12.45
N HIS A 24 8.34 4.05 11.52
CA HIS A 24 9.48 4.70 10.89
C HIS A 24 10.05 5.89 11.67
N GLY A 25 9.43 6.24 12.82
CA GLY A 25 9.90 7.31 13.71
C GLY A 25 9.70 8.73 13.18
N GLN A 26 8.95 8.89 12.10
CA GLN A 26 8.73 10.18 11.41
C GLN A 26 7.48 10.94 11.90
N VAL A 27 6.64 10.29 12.71
CA VAL A 27 5.35 10.82 13.15
C VAL A 27 5.39 11.09 14.64
N THR A 28 4.98 12.30 15.04
CA THR A 28 4.84 12.71 16.43
C THR A 28 3.40 12.51 16.92
N ALA A 29 3.20 12.58 18.23
CA ALA A 29 1.86 12.54 18.81
C ALA A 29 1.06 13.79 18.43
N GLU A 30 1.72 14.92 18.28
CA GLU A 30 1.17 16.21 17.88
C GLU A 30 0.64 16.15 16.44
N ASP A 31 1.31 15.44 15.53
CA ASP A 31 0.86 15.24 14.15
C ASP A 31 -0.46 14.44 14.12
N ILE A 32 -0.56 13.41 14.96
CA ILE A 32 -1.78 12.60 15.08
C ILE A 32 -2.92 13.42 15.67
N ASP A 33 -2.68 14.15 16.77
CA ASP A 33 -3.70 14.98 17.39
C ASP A 33 -4.23 16.02 16.41
N ALA A 34 -3.35 16.72 15.70
CA ALA A 34 -3.74 17.71 14.69
C ALA A 34 -4.56 17.10 13.56
N ALA A 35 -4.22 15.89 13.09
CA ALA A 35 -4.96 15.19 12.05
C ALA A 35 -6.35 14.75 12.55
N VAL A 36 -6.45 14.25 13.78
CA VAL A 36 -7.72 13.84 14.40
C VAL A 36 -8.62 15.06 14.63
N ASP A 37 -8.10 16.16 15.15
CA ASP A 37 -8.88 17.40 15.35
C ASP A 37 -9.44 17.92 14.03
N LYS A 38 -8.62 17.88 12.97
CA LYS A 38 -9.04 18.28 11.62
C LYS A 38 -10.14 17.39 11.07
N LEU A 39 -10.03 16.08 11.24
CA LEU A 39 -11.08 15.14 10.85
C LEU A 39 -12.38 15.39 11.62
N LEU A 40 -12.30 15.55 12.97
CA LEU A 40 -13.47 15.78 13.79
C LEU A 40 -14.17 17.09 13.43
N SER A 41 -13.41 18.16 13.20
CA SER A 41 -13.97 19.45 12.73
C SER A 41 -14.72 19.26 11.41
N LYS A 42 -14.12 18.57 10.42
CA LYS A 42 -14.77 18.31 9.14
C LYS A 42 -15.97 17.38 9.23
N ALA A 43 -15.93 16.42 10.13
CA ALA A 43 -17.08 15.53 10.40
C ALA A 43 -18.26 16.31 11.02
N LEU A 44 -18.00 17.30 11.87
CA LEU A 44 -19.03 18.19 12.38
C LEU A 44 -19.61 19.08 11.27
N ASP A 45 -18.78 19.66 10.41
CA ASP A 45 -19.19 20.44 9.25
C ASP A 45 -20.06 19.61 8.28
N ALA A 46 -19.75 18.32 8.13
CA ALA A 46 -20.51 17.37 7.32
C ALA A 46 -21.78 16.82 8.03
N HIS A 47 -22.10 17.32 9.22
CA HIS A 47 -23.23 16.83 10.04
C HIS A 47 -23.17 15.34 10.41
N TRP A 48 -21.96 14.76 10.51
CA TRP A 48 -21.75 13.36 10.89
C TRP A 48 -21.84 13.10 12.40
N HIS A 49 -22.13 14.10 13.23
CA HIS A 49 -22.24 13.96 14.67
C HIS A 49 -23.18 12.82 15.11
N ARG A 50 -24.20 12.50 14.31
CA ARG A 50 -25.14 11.38 14.57
C ARG A 50 -24.51 9.99 14.38
N TYR A 51 -23.40 9.94 13.67
CA TYR A 51 -22.68 8.69 13.35
C TYR A 51 -21.39 8.54 14.17
N ILE A 52 -21.08 9.55 15.02
CA ILE A 52 -19.92 9.50 15.92
C ILE A 52 -20.22 8.50 17.04
N GLY A 53 -19.78 7.28 16.86
CA GLY A 53 -19.90 6.20 17.84
C GLY A 53 -18.65 6.05 18.72
N PRO A 54 -18.64 5.06 19.63
CA PRO A 54 -17.53 4.82 20.54
C PRO A 54 -16.15 4.66 19.87
N LYS A 55 -16.13 4.20 18.61
CA LYS A 55 -14.87 4.05 17.85
C LYS A 55 -14.19 5.39 17.56
N TRP A 56 -14.93 6.48 17.40
CA TRP A 56 -14.41 7.81 17.21
C TRP A 56 -13.72 8.33 18.48
N HIS A 57 -14.26 7.98 19.65
CA HIS A 57 -13.63 8.30 20.93
C HIS A 57 -12.21 7.72 21.06
N TRP A 58 -11.97 6.54 20.51
CA TRP A 58 -10.64 5.94 20.54
C TRP A 58 -9.61 6.72 19.72
N MET A 59 -10.03 7.40 18.64
CA MET A 59 -9.12 8.21 17.83
C MET A 59 -8.56 9.39 18.61
N VAL A 60 -9.37 10.01 19.48
CA VAL A 60 -8.93 11.13 20.34
C VAL A 60 -7.80 10.73 21.28
N HIS A 61 -7.71 9.46 21.63
CA HIS A 61 -6.66 8.96 22.54
C HIS A 61 -5.41 8.44 21.82
N LEU A 62 -5.38 8.46 20.48
CA LEU A 62 -4.23 7.94 19.73
C LEU A 62 -2.93 8.69 20.03
N GLY A 63 -2.99 10.02 20.08
CA GLY A 63 -1.83 10.85 20.41
C GLY A 63 -1.34 10.61 21.84
N ASP A 64 -2.26 10.51 22.80
CA ASP A 64 -1.91 10.19 24.20
C ASP A 64 -1.29 8.79 24.32
N GLN A 65 -1.80 7.82 23.60
CA GLN A 65 -1.22 6.49 23.56
C GLN A 65 0.19 6.52 22.98
N LEU A 66 0.42 7.28 21.90
CA LEU A 66 1.75 7.43 21.31
C LEU A 66 2.73 8.11 22.29
N ARG A 67 2.31 9.14 23.05
CA ARG A 67 3.13 9.79 24.08
C ARG A 67 3.53 8.83 25.19
N ARG A 68 2.57 8.01 25.65
CA ARG A 68 2.80 7.04 26.74
C ARG A 68 3.68 5.88 26.28
N PHE A 69 3.55 5.44 25.07
CA PHE A 69 4.17 4.23 24.53
C PHE A 69 5.27 4.48 23.49
N LYS A 70 6.04 5.58 23.64
CA LYS A 70 7.17 5.93 22.74
C LYS A 70 8.10 4.75 22.37
N ARG A 71 8.18 3.71 23.22
CA ARG A 71 8.93 2.46 22.97
C ARG A 71 8.05 1.30 22.46
N PHE A 72 6.71 1.44 22.45
CA PHE A 72 5.77 0.37 22.14
C PHE A 72 4.85 0.74 20.95
N VAL A 73 5.42 1.27 19.91
CA VAL A 73 4.71 1.50 18.63
C VAL A 73 3.98 0.23 18.15
N ARG A 74 4.49 -0.95 18.50
CA ARG A 74 3.79 -2.23 18.29
C ARG A 74 2.46 -2.34 19.05
N ALA A 75 2.28 -1.61 20.15
CA ALA A 75 1.05 -1.68 20.93
C ALA A 75 -0.13 -0.94 20.28
N LEU A 76 0.11 0.15 19.55
CA LEU A 76 -0.93 0.82 18.75
C LEU A 76 -1.46 -0.08 17.63
N LEU A 77 -0.58 -0.87 17.01
CA LEU A 77 -0.96 -1.88 16.03
C LEU A 77 -1.65 -3.09 16.68
N SER A 78 -1.53 -3.27 18.01
CA SER A 78 -2.09 -4.43 18.71
C SER A 78 -3.61 -4.47 18.66
N CYS A 79 -4.30 -3.32 18.65
CA CYS A 79 -5.76 -3.30 18.56
C CYS A 79 -6.26 -3.84 17.20
N PHE A 80 -5.60 -3.50 16.09
CA PHE A 80 -5.91 -4.07 14.78
C PHE A 80 -5.50 -5.55 14.68
N VAL A 81 -4.39 -5.92 15.28
CA VAL A 81 -3.95 -7.31 15.36
C VAL A 81 -4.91 -8.13 16.23
N HIS A 82 -5.37 -7.58 17.36
CA HIS A 82 -6.37 -8.22 18.20
C HIS A 82 -7.72 -8.39 17.48
N GLU A 83 -8.19 -7.39 16.75
CA GLU A 83 -9.44 -7.50 15.99
C GLU A 83 -9.36 -8.58 14.90
N ARG A 84 -8.21 -8.69 14.21
CA ARG A 84 -7.99 -9.79 13.25
C ARG A 84 -7.96 -11.16 13.96
N LYS A 85 -7.29 -11.26 15.11
CA LYS A 85 -7.28 -12.49 15.91
C LYS A 85 -8.66 -12.85 16.42
N HIS A 86 -9.46 -11.86 16.84
CA HIS A 86 -10.85 -12.09 17.24
C HIS A 86 -11.71 -12.70 16.11
N LYS A 87 -11.51 -12.29 14.85
CA LYS A 87 -12.20 -12.92 13.71
C LYS A 87 -11.82 -14.39 13.54
N VAL A 88 -10.53 -14.71 13.69
CA VAL A 88 -10.05 -16.10 13.63
C VAL A 88 -10.62 -16.92 14.78
N ILE A 89 -10.54 -16.41 16.01
CA ILE A 89 -11.08 -17.07 17.21
C ILE A 89 -12.59 -17.31 17.08
N LYS A 90 -13.37 -16.31 16.62
CA LYS A 90 -14.80 -16.47 16.38
C LYS A 90 -15.10 -17.55 15.36
N ARG A 91 -14.36 -17.60 14.25
CA ARG A 91 -14.51 -18.63 13.22
C ARG A 91 -14.33 -20.04 13.79
N PHE A 92 -13.31 -20.25 14.61
CA PHE A 92 -13.08 -21.54 15.27
C PHE A 92 -14.14 -21.81 16.35
N GLY A 93 -14.57 -20.79 17.10
CA GLY A 93 -15.62 -20.92 18.09
C GLY A 93 -16.97 -21.34 17.50
N GLU A 94 -17.29 -20.89 16.27
CA GLU A 94 -18.50 -21.31 15.55
C GLU A 94 -18.44 -22.76 15.05
N LEU A 95 -17.23 -23.29 14.84
CA LEU A 95 -17.01 -24.68 14.42
C LEU A 95 -17.04 -25.66 15.61
N HIS A 96 -16.70 -25.21 16.80
CA HIS A 96 -16.68 -26.03 18.01
C HIS A 96 -18.08 -26.11 18.64
N ARG A 97 -18.74 -27.24 18.45
CA ARG A 97 -20.08 -27.52 19.02
C ARG A 97 -20.05 -28.06 20.46
N SER A 98 -18.87 -28.46 20.96
CA SER A 98 -18.73 -28.99 22.31
C SER A 98 -18.31 -27.89 23.27
N THR A 99 -19.07 -27.68 24.33
CA THR A 99 -18.76 -26.72 25.41
C THR A 99 -17.71 -27.25 26.39
N ARG A 100 -17.45 -28.57 26.39
CA ARG A 100 -16.45 -29.20 27.24
C ARG A 100 -15.10 -29.11 26.55
N SER A 101 -14.15 -28.38 27.11
CA SER A 101 -12.84 -28.08 26.52
C SER A 101 -12.85 -27.16 25.26
N MET A 102 -13.88 -26.34 25.10
CA MET A 102 -14.01 -25.43 23.96
C MET A 102 -12.78 -24.50 23.83
N GLU A 103 -12.31 -23.95 24.94
CA GLU A 103 -11.15 -23.04 24.97
C GLU A 103 -9.86 -23.72 24.53
N GLU A 104 -9.63 -24.95 24.96
CA GLU A 104 -8.46 -25.76 24.59
C GLU A 104 -8.50 -26.12 23.11
N GLY A 105 -9.68 -26.50 22.59
CA GLY A 105 -9.88 -26.79 21.18
C GLY A 105 -9.63 -25.57 20.30
N ILE A 106 -10.19 -24.42 20.65
CA ILE A 106 -9.98 -23.16 19.91
C ILE A 106 -8.50 -22.76 19.94
N LEU A 107 -7.85 -22.86 21.10
CA LEU A 107 -6.42 -22.54 21.24
C LEU A 107 -5.55 -23.46 20.38
N SER A 108 -5.85 -24.75 20.37
CA SER A 108 -5.18 -25.74 19.52
C SER A 108 -5.32 -25.40 18.05
N ASP A 109 -6.54 -25.13 17.57
CA ASP A 109 -6.80 -24.80 16.16
C ASP A 109 -6.15 -23.49 15.73
N VAL A 110 -6.19 -22.47 16.58
CA VAL A 110 -5.49 -21.19 16.32
C VAL A 110 -3.98 -21.41 16.28
N THR A 111 -3.44 -22.24 17.15
CA THR A 111 -2.00 -22.56 17.17
C THR A 111 -1.58 -23.34 15.94
N LEU A 112 -2.34 -24.36 15.55
CA LEU A 112 -2.10 -25.12 14.32
C LEU A 112 -2.18 -24.24 13.08
N GLN A 113 -3.18 -23.35 13.01
CA GLN A 113 -3.28 -22.40 11.90
C GLN A 113 -2.06 -21.47 11.84
N HIS A 114 -1.59 -20.97 13.01
CA HIS A 114 -0.39 -20.14 13.06
C HIS A 114 0.86 -20.91 12.62
N LEU A 115 1.02 -22.17 13.05
CA LEU A 115 2.14 -23.01 12.64
C LEU A 115 2.10 -23.26 11.13
N HIS A 116 0.94 -23.63 10.60
CA HIS A 116 0.74 -23.80 9.15
C HIS A 116 1.02 -22.51 8.39
N ASP A 117 0.60 -21.38 8.93
CA ASP A 117 0.88 -20.08 8.36
C ASP A 117 2.37 -19.69 8.38
N LEU A 118 3.19 -20.27 9.24
CA LEU A 118 4.64 -20.06 9.37
C LEU A 118 5.45 -21.03 8.50
N GLU A 119 4.85 -22.15 8.08
CA GLU A 119 5.49 -23.20 7.29
C GLU A 119 6.09 -22.71 5.95
N PRO A 120 5.43 -21.82 5.17
CA PRO A 120 6.05 -21.33 3.95
C PRO A 120 7.26 -20.46 4.27
N VAL A 121 8.45 -20.92 3.87
CA VAL A 121 9.73 -20.19 4.02
C VAL A 121 9.64 -18.78 3.41
N ASP A 122 8.86 -18.65 2.33
CA ASP A 122 8.64 -17.41 1.61
C ASP A 122 7.82 -16.35 2.36
N LYS A 123 7.21 -16.69 3.49
CA LYS A 123 6.33 -15.76 4.21
C LYS A 123 7.09 -14.58 4.81
N PHE A 124 8.35 -14.80 5.15
CA PHE A 124 9.24 -13.77 5.70
C PHE A 124 10.20 -13.18 4.65
N ASP A 125 10.19 -13.76 3.45
CA ASP A 125 10.91 -13.19 2.32
C ASP A 125 10.22 -11.92 1.86
N ARG A 126 10.86 -10.78 2.08
CA ARG A 126 10.40 -9.45 1.65
C ARG A 126 10.98 -9.03 0.30
N SER A 127 11.79 -9.89 -0.30
CA SER A 127 12.40 -9.58 -1.58
C SER A 127 11.36 -9.33 -2.68
N PRO A 128 11.62 -8.41 -3.59
CA PRO A 128 10.80 -8.23 -4.77
C PRO A 128 10.74 -9.54 -5.57
N LYS A 129 9.54 -9.94 -5.98
CA LYS A 129 9.37 -11.14 -6.81
C LYS A 129 8.13 -11.07 -7.69
N LEU A 130 8.17 -11.75 -8.82
CA LEU A 130 6.99 -11.97 -9.64
C LEU A 130 6.00 -12.86 -8.89
N LEU A 131 4.71 -12.52 -8.95
CA LEU A 131 3.64 -13.29 -8.32
C LEU A 131 2.84 -14.08 -9.37
N ASN A 132 2.27 -15.20 -8.96
CA ASN A 132 1.45 -16.03 -9.82
C ASN A 132 0.23 -15.30 -10.41
N PRO A 133 -0.17 -15.65 -11.62
CA PRO A 133 0.51 -16.58 -12.51
C PRO A 133 1.69 -15.94 -13.23
N THR A 134 2.82 -16.65 -13.28
CA THR A 134 3.98 -16.29 -14.10
C THR A 134 3.94 -17.11 -15.39
N THR A 135 4.22 -16.49 -16.51
CA THR A 135 4.19 -17.13 -17.82
C THR A 135 5.40 -16.73 -18.66
N THR A 136 5.90 -17.64 -19.49
CA THR A 136 6.90 -17.26 -20.48
C THR A 136 6.30 -16.26 -21.46
N CYS A 137 7.03 -15.18 -21.75
CA CYS A 137 6.59 -14.18 -22.71
C CYS A 137 6.41 -14.76 -24.10
N ARG A 138 5.37 -14.30 -24.80
CA ARG A 138 5.21 -14.55 -26.24
C ARG A 138 6.44 -14.02 -26.98
N ALA A 139 6.90 -14.73 -28.03
CA ALA A 139 8.11 -14.41 -28.77
C ALA A 139 8.19 -12.94 -29.21
N ALA A 140 7.09 -12.36 -29.73
CA ALA A 140 7.03 -10.97 -30.14
C ALA A 140 7.21 -9.98 -28.99
N VAL A 141 6.67 -10.28 -27.79
CA VAL A 141 6.84 -9.43 -26.59
C VAL A 141 8.25 -9.59 -26.05
N ALA A 142 8.75 -10.81 -25.96
CA ALA A 142 10.11 -11.10 -25.54
C ALA A 142 11.14 -10.42 -26.42
N HIS A 143 10.96 -10.41 -27.75
CA HIS A 143 11.82 -9.71 -28.69
C HIS A 143 11.88 -8.19 -28.42
N LYS A 144 10.71 -7.55 -28.21
CA LYS A 144 10.65 -6.13 -27.87
C LYS A 144 11.33 -5.82 -26.51
N LEU A 145 11.05 -6.65 -25.50
CA LEU A 145 11.66 -6.50 -24.17
C LEU A 145 13.19 -6.67 -24.24
N ARG A 146 13.67 -7.62 -25.01
CA ARG A 146 15.12 -7.82 -25.24
C ARG A 146 15.76 -6.59 -25.84
N ALA A 147 15.12 -5.99 -26.84
CA ALA A 147 15.65 -4.77 -27.48
C ALA A 147 15.71 -3.57 -26.49
N ILE A 148 14.67 -3.41 -25.64
CA ILE A 148 14.61 -2.29 -24.67
C ILE A 148 15.51 -2.55 -23.47
N ALA A 149 15.58 -3.77 -22.95
CA ALA A 149 16.32 -4.15 -21.75
C ALA A 149 17.73 -4.68 -22.04
N ALA A 150 18.18 -4.66 -23.31
CA ALA A 150 19.44 -5.21 -23.76
C ALA A 150 19.67 -6.67 -23.30
N ILE A 151 18.60 -7.49 -23.28
CA ILE A 151 18.66 -8.89 -22.87
C ILE A 151 19.24 -9.73 -24.03
N PRO A 152 20.27 -10.55 -23.80
CA PRO A 152 20.84 -11.40 -24.86
C PRO A 152 19.82 -12.37 -25.48
N ASP A 153 20.02 -12.71 -26.74
CA ASP A 153 19.19 -13.69 -27.43
C ASP A 153 19.32 -15.08 -26.78
N GLY A 154 18.21 -15.82 -26.81
CA GLY A 154 18.15 -17.18 -26.24
C GLY A 154 17.79 -17.21 -24.75
N ILE A 155 17.88 -16.12 -24.02
CA ILE A 155 17.51 -16.06 -22.59
C ILE A 155 15.98 -16.04 -22.46
N PRO A 156 15.38 -16.97 -21.67
CA PRO A 156 13.95 -16.96 -21.44
C PRO A 156 13.54 -15.74 -20.61
N VAL A 157 12.49 -15.06 -21.04
CA VAL A 157 11.88 -13.94 -20.30
C VAL A 157 10.55 -14.40 -19.72
N ILE A 158 10.45 -14.34 -18.41
CA ILE A 158 9.25 -14.70 -17.65
C ILE A 158 8.49 -13.40 -17.33
N ALA A 159 7.17 -13.44 -17.45
CA ALA A 159 6.32 -12.30 -17.18
C ALA A 159 5.23 -12.64 -16.15
N SER A 160 4.80 -11.62 -15.43
CA SER A 160 3.65 -11.69 -14.54
C SER A 160 2.78 -10.44 -14.64
N ARG A 161 1.50 -10.59 -14.33
CA ARG A 161 0.58 -9.47 -14.17
C ARG A 161 0.71 -8.80 -12.81
N ARG A 162 1.44 -9.40 -11.89
CA ARG A 162 1.62 -8.90 -10.53
C ARG A 162 3.05 -9.10 -10.08
N ALA A 163 3.55 -8.18 -9.30
CA ALA A 163 4.82 -8.34 -8.61
C ALA A 163 4.69 -7.84 -7.17
N ARG A 164 5.46 -8.44 -6.28
CA ARG A 164 5.79 -7.85 -5.00
C ARG A 164 6.89 -6.84 -5.26
N CYS A 165 6.66 -5.63 -4.81
CA CYS A 165 7.55 -4.49 -4.94
C CYS A 165 8.21 -4.15 -3.60
N HIS A 166 8.48 -2.90 -3.35
CA HIS A 166 9.05 -2.43 -2.09
C HIS A 166 8.12 -2.77 -0.91
N ASP A 167 8.70 -3.11 0.25
CA ASP A 167 8.01 -3.36 1.52
C ASP A 167 6.74 -4.23 1.46
N MET A 168 6.77 -5.28 0.65
CA MET A 168 5.65 -6.21 0.46
C MET A 168 4.45 -5.64 -0.32
N GLU A 169 4.56 -4.43 -0.84
CA GLU A 169 3.53 -3.85 -1.70
C GLU A 169 3.32 -4.74 -2.94
N VAL A 170 2.08 -5.03 -3.25
CA VAL A 170 1.72 -5.84 -4.43
C VAL A 170 1.11 -4.93 -5.48
N CYS A 171 1.84 -4.73 -6.57
CA CYS A 171 1.41 -3.93 -7.69
C CYS A 171 0.97 -4.81 -8.87
N HIS A 172 0.00 -4.31 -9.63
CA HIS A 172 -0.56 -4.97 -10.79
C HIS A 172 -0.21 -4.22 -12.08
N VAL A 173 -0.27 -4.92 -13.19
CA VAL A 173 -0.25 -4.29 -14.52
C VAL A 173 -1.41 -3.30 -14.61
N ARG A 174 -1.14 -2.09 -15.10
CA ARG A 174 -2.00 -0.91 -15.19
C ARG A 174 -2.19 -0.12 -13.88
N ASP A 175 -1.62 -0.54 -12.77
CA ASP A 175 -1.58 0.33 -11.61
C ASP A 175 -0.76 1.57 -11.94
N VAL A 176 -1.22 2.69 -11.42
CA VAL A 176 -0.42 3.91 -11.36
C VAL A 176 0.42 3.82 -10.10
N VAL A 177 1.70 4.03 -10.23
CA VAL A 177 2.65 3.81 -9.15
C VAL A 177 3.56 5.02 -8.92
N LEU A 178 4.01 5.14 -7.69
CA LEU A 178 5.12 6.00 -7.31
C LEU A 178 6.39 5.17 -7.29
N TYR A 179 7.43 5.62 -7.97
CA TYR A 179 8.70 4.89 -8.05
C TYR A 179 9.90 5.84 -7.99
N CYS A 180 11.07 5.31 -7.59
CA CYS A 180 12.34 6.01 -7.61
C CYS A 180 12.85 6.14 -9.04
N GLY A 181 12.94 7.38 -9.56
CA GLY A 181 13.55 7.66 -10.86
C GLY A 181 15.08 7.62 -10.81
N HIS A 182 15.72 7.53 -11.99
CA HIS A 182 17.19 7.47 -12.10
C HIS A 182 17.94 8.66 -11.46
N GLY A 183 17.26 9.78 -11.20
CA GLY A 183 17.82 10.95 -10.50
C GLY A 183 17.62 10.95 -9.00
N GLY A 184 17.09 9.88 -8.40
CA GLY A 184 16.80 9.77 -6.96
C GLY A 184 15.54 10.49 -6.50
N GLY A 185 14.82 11.16 -7.39
CA GLY A 185 13.51 11.76 -7.10
C GLY A 185 12.37 10.75 -7.32
N LEU A 186 11.24 11.00 -6.66
CA LEU A 186 10.04 10.21 -6.85
C LEU A 186 9.27 10.67 -8.08
N VAL A 187 8.88 9.71 -8.90
CA VAL A 187 8.19 9.91 -10.19
C VAL A 187 6.92 9.07 -10.22
N VAL A 188 5.91 9.57 -10.91
CA VAL A 188 4.66 8.84 -11.14
C VAL A 188 4.70 8.16 -12.50
N GLY A 189 4.12 6.97 -12.61
CA GLY A 189 4.00 6.28 -13.88
C GLY A 189 2.98 5.16 -13.83
N GLN A 190 2.66 4.59 -15.00
CA GLN A 190 1.77 3.45 -15.10
C GLN A 190 2.54 2.18 -15.44
N VAL A 191 2.33 1.12 -14.68
CA VAL A 191 2.95 -0.18 -14.95
C VAL A 191 2.32 -0.82 -16.18
N TRP A 192 3.14 -1.08 -17.18
CA TRP A 192 2.73 -1.82 -18.37
C TRP A 192 2.98 -3.31 -18.23
N PHE A 193 4.10 -3.67 -17.59
CA PHE A 193 4.56 -5.05 -17.59
C PHE A 193 5.52 -5.32 -16.44
N PHE A 194 5.42 -6.52 -15.82
CA PHE A 194 6.45 -7.05 -14.93
C PHE A 194 7.11 -8.23 -15.61
N PHE A 195 8.45 -8.27 -15.56
CA PHE A 195 9.21 -9.37 -16.17
C PHE A 195 10.50 -9.65 -15.40
N GLN A 196 11.04 -10.83 -15.68
CA GLN A 196 12.31 -11.29 -15.11
C GLN A 196 13.01 -12.16 -16.14
N TYR A 197 14.31 -12.12 -16.17
CA TYR A 197 15.15 -12.99 -16.95
C TYR A 197 16.30 -13.51 -16.10
N GLU A 198 16.64 -14.81 -16.27
CA GLU A 198 17.62 -15.49 -15.42
C GLU A 198 17.31 -15.32 -13.92
N CYS A 199 18.36 -15.19 -13.10
CA CYS A 199 18.28 -14.97 -11.65
C CYS A 199 18.27 -13.49 -11.28
N ASN A 200 18.06 -12.59 -12.26
CA ASN A 200 17.99 -11.15 -11.98
C ASN A 200 16.75 -10.81 -11.15
N PRO A 201 16.77 -9.71 -10.36
CA PRO A 201 15.57 -9.24 -9.69
C PRO A 201 14.47 -8.88 -10.70
N PRO A 202 13.19 -8.95 -10.29
CA PRO A 202 12.08 -8.54 -11.14
C PRO A 202 12.22 -7.09 -11.60
N LEU A 203 11.87 -6.86 -12.85
CA LEU A 203 11.84 -5.56 -13.49
C LEU A 203 10.42 -5.16 -13.85
N ALA A 204 10.17 -3.87 -13.86
CA ALA A 204 8.92 -3.27 -14.33
C ALA A 204 9.19 -2.39 -15.54
N LEU A 205 8.33 -2.50 -16.55
CA LEU A 205 8.22 -1.57 -17.66
C LEU A 205 7.16 -0.54 -17.29
N ILE A 206 7.54 0.72 -17.14
CA ILE A 206 6.70 1.80 -16.65
C ILE A 206 6.62 2.91 -17.69
N GLU A 207 5.42 3.35 -18.02
CA GLU A 207 5.18 4.58 -18.74
C GLU A 207 5.29 5.76 -17.77
N CYS A 208 6.23 6.66 -18.02
CA CYS A 208 6.50 7.82 -17.16
C CYS A 208 5.42 8.88 -17.34
N TRP A 209 4.92 9.41 -16.21
CA TRP A 209 3.97 10.50 -16.19
C TRP A 209 4.58 11.70 -15.46
N PRO A 210 5.11 12.68 -16.21
CA PRO A 210 5.75 13.84 -15.61
C PRO A 210 4.74 14.66 -14.81
N THR A 211 5.18 15.14 -13.65
CA THR A 211 4.40 16.01 -12.78
C THR A 211 4.32 17.41 -13.40
N VAL A 212 3.10 17.87 -13.65
CA VAL A 212 2.82 19.22 -14.17
C VAL A 212 2.65 20.23 -13.04
N SER A 213 1.95 19.84 -11.98
CA SER A 213 1.74 20.69 -10.81
C SER A 213 1.58 19.84 -9.56
N LYS A 214 1.84 20.46 -8.42
CA LYS A 214 1.71 19.84 -7.09
C LYS A 214 0.81 20.70 -6.24
N GLU A 215 -0.02 20.06 -5.45
CA GLU A 215 -0.88 20.71 -4.47
C GLU A 215 -0.62 20.10 -3.08
N PRO A 216 0.42 20.61 -2.37
CA PRO A 216 0.85 20.00 -1.10
C PRO A 216 -0.25 19.94 -0.04
N ALA A 217 -1.16 20.92 -0.04
CA ALA A 217 -2.24 20.98 0.95
C ALA A 217 -3.23 19.83 0.85
N SER A 218 -3.53 19.38 -0.39
CA SER A 218 -4.43 18.23 -0.64
C SER A 218 -3.67 16.92 -0.79
N GLY A 219 -2.33 16.97 -0.87
CA GLY A 219 -1.51 15.80 -1.19
C GLY A 219 -1.75 15.28 -2.59
N SER A 220 -2.25 16.12 -3.50
CA SER A 220 -2.48 15.74 -4.89
C SER A 220 -1.39 16.30 -5.81
N ALA A 221 -1.14 15.60 -6.90
CA ALA A 221 -0.33 16.08 -7.99
C ALA A 221 -1.07 15.88 -9.32
N THR A 222 -0.89 16.82 -10.24
CA THR A 222 -1.37 16.66 -11.61
C THR A 222 -0.21 16.15 -12.47
N VAL A 223 -0.45 15.07 -13.18
CA VAL A 223 0.53 14.40 -14.06
C VAL A 223 0.01 14.37 -15.50
N GLN A 224 0.92 14.41 -16.45
CA GLN A 224 0.59 14.31 -17.87
C GLN A 224 0.71 12.86 -18.33
N MET A 225 -0.35 12.31 -18.95
CA MET A 225 -0.44 10.89 -19.31
C MET A 225 0.05 10.54 -20.71
N ASP A 226 0.14 11.50 -21.63
CA ASP A 226 0.37 11.23 -23.05
C ASP A 226 1.85 11.26 -23.47
N GLN A 227 2.78 11.26 -22.52
CA GLN A 227 4.19 11.12 -22.84
C GLN A 227 4.53 9.63 -22.95
N ARG A 228 4.87 9.18 -24.16
CA ARG A 228 5.19 7.78 -24.48
C ARG A 228 6.57 7.34 -24.00
N ASP A 229 7.15 8.03 -23.02
CA ASP A 229 8.41 7.66 -22.46
C ASP A 229 8.24 6.45 -21.55
N VAL A 230 8.84 5.34 -21.96
CA VAL A 230 8.79 4.08 -21.25
C VAL A 230 10.17 3.76 -20.71
N ILE A 231 10.23 3.48 -19.42
CA ILE A 231 11.47 3.10 -18.75
C ILE A 231 11.39 1.67 -18.19
N ILE A 232 12.55 1.09 -17.95
CA ILE A 232 12.70 -0.13 -17.18
C ILE A 232 13.31 0.25 -15.83
N THR A 233 12.69 -0.21 -14.77
CA THR A 233 13.17 -0.02 -13.40
C THR A 233 13.05 -1.33 -12.60
N PRO A 234 13.90 -1.59 -11.60
CA PRO A 234 13.71 -2.68 -10.66
C PRO A 234 12.33 -2.59 -9.97
N ALA A 235 11.67 -3.71 -9.78
CA ALA A 235 10.40 -3.71 -9.04
C ALA A 235 10.57 -3.26 -7.58
N SER A 236 11.79 -3.34 -7.02
CA SER A 236 12.16 -2.79 -5.72
C SER A 236 12.01 -1.27 -5.62
N ASP A 237 12.12 -0.58 -6.75
CA ASP A 237 12.09 0.88 -6.80
C ASP A 237 10.65 1.43 -6.84
N ILE A 238 9.66 0.55 -6.99
CA ILE A 238 8.24 0.89 -6.89
C ILE A 238 7.86 0.97 -5.41
N MET A 239 7.55 2.18 -4.95
CA MET A 239 7.24 2.46 -3.55
C MET A 239 5.80 2.07 -3.17
N CYS A 240 4.83 2.47 -3.97
CA CYS A 240 3.42 2.14 -3.74
C CYS A 240 2.56 2.34 -5.00
N ALA A 241 1.38 1.73 -4.99
CA ALA A 241 0.32 2.05 -5.95
C ALA A 241 -0.42 3.32 -5.54
N LEU A 242 -0.83 4.12 -6.52
CA LEU A 242 -1.50 5.41 -6.33
C LEU A 242 -2.95 5.36 -6.80
N VAL A 243 -3.81 6.06 -6.07
CA VAL A 243 -5.17 6.37 -6.55
C VAL A 243 -5.09 7.56 -7.49
N TYR A 244 -5.76 7.45 -8.64
CA TYR A 244 -5.77 8.52 -9.64
C TYR A 244 -7.14 8.74 -10.27
N LYS A 245 -7.34 9.94 -10.81
CA LYS A 245 -8.53 10.32 -11.59
C LYS A 245 -8.09 11.00 -12.89
N ARG A 246 -8.48 10.40 -14.01
CA ARG A 246 -8.27 11.02 -15.33
C ARG A 246 -9.07 12.29 -15.47
N ARG A 247 -8.48 13.29 -16.12
CA ARG A 247 -9.11 14.54 -16.55
C ARG A 247 -9.41 14.50 -18.03
N GLN A 248 -10.28 15.41 -18.47
CA GLN A 248 -10.64 15.52 -19.90
C GLN A 248 -9.52 16.14 -20.75
N ASP A 249 -8.56 16.81 -20.12
CA ASP A 249 -7.45 17.52 -20.76
C ASP A 249 -6.22 16.63 -21.04
N GLY A 250 -6.33 15.30 -20.91
CA GLY A 250 -5.21 14.37 -21.10
C GLY A 250 -4.30 14.23 -19.87
N ASN A 251 -4.59 14.93 -18.78
CA ASN A 251 -3.89 14.84 -17.51
C ASN A 251 -4.59 13.87 -16.55
N ALA A 252 -3.92 13.54 -15.46
CA ALA A 252 -4.53 12.85 -14.32
C ALA A 252 -4.17 13.55 -13.01
N ASN A 253 -5.11 13.56 -12.08
CA ASN A 253 -4.82 13.89 -10.70
C ASN A 253 -4.49 12.59 -9.96
N VAL A 254 -3.36 12.55 -9.28
CA VAL A 254 -2.91 11.45 -8.44
C VAL A 254 -2.92 11.88 -6.99
N LEU A 255 -3.36 10.99 -6.09
CA LEU A 255 -3.26 11.21 -4.66
C LEU A 255 -1.96 10.58 -4.16
N VAL A 256 -1.09 11.40 -3.59
CA VAL A 256 0.23 11.00 -3.11
C VAL A 256 0.16 10.73 -1.62
N PRO A 257 0.60 9.54 -1.15
CA PRO A 257 0.67 9.24 0.26
C PRO A 257 1.48 10.28 1.05
N THR A 258 1.04 10.59 2.27
CA THR A 258 1.65 11.65 3.11
C THR A 258 3.15 11.46 3.29
N LEU A 259 3.59 10.19 3.41
CA LEU A 259 5.00 9.83 3.55
C LEU A 259 5.88 10.37 2.41
N TYR A 260 5.34 10.50 1.21
CA TYR A 260 6.08 10.85 0.00
C TYR A 260 5.80 12.27 -0.52
N ARG A 261 4.86 13.02 0.08
CA ARG A 261 4.43 14.36 -0.42
C ARG A 261 5.56 15.38 -0.53
N ALA A 262 6.54 15.30 0.36
CA ALA A 262 7.68 16.20 0.36
C ALA A 262 8.76 15.86 -0.71
N GLN A 263 8.68 14.68 -1.32
CA GLN A 263 9.70 14.15 -2.21
C GLN A 263 9.31 14.15 -3.69
N ILE A 264 8.03 14.42 -3.99
CA ILE A 264 7.51 14.50 -5.37
C ILE A 264 7.73 15.85 -5.99
#